data_16444c95cafe1a08b3265fe09d17ae33
#
_entry.id   16444c95cafe1a08b3265fe09d17ae33
#
_cell.length_a   1.000
_cell.length_b   1.000
_cell.length_c   1.000
_cell.angle_alpha   90.00
_cell.angle_beta   90.00
_cell.angle_gamma   90.00
#
_symmetry.space_group_name_H-M   'P 1'
#
loop_
_entity.id
_entity.type
_entity.pdbx_description
1 polymer ?
#
loop_
_entity_poly.entity_id
_entity_poly.type
_entity_poly.pdbx_seq_one_letter_code
_entity_poly.pdbx_strand_id
1 'polypeptide(L)'
;MHAAVVTSFDSAPRYQEFPTPVRADDDEMLIDVLAAGLHPRVRSQADGSHYTSTDELPLVPGIDGVGRGPDGLLRYFVLPDTTMGAMAEQTIIDTRRSVVLPESSDPVAIAAAMNPAMSSWVALRRRVKFQAGQNVLVLAATGNAGRMAVQIARLFDANAVIGAGRGADRLAELPALGASDTVLLEGDPADVAHRLGRAATDVDVVIDYLWGEPTAAAMVAVVTARADRAKPLTWIEIGSVAGPTAAIPSAALRAAHLQIVGSGQGSVSAREIIAELPALAEQITNGTFDIDARPMPLADVERAWTDSAGTNQRIVLVP
;
A
#
# COMPACT_ATOMS: atom_id res chain seq x y z
N MET A 1 -3.37 -28.57 7.86
CA MET A 1 -2.61 -27.39 8.26
C MET A 1 -3.50 -26.44 9.04
N HIS A 2 -2.91 -25.47 9.75
CA HIS A 2 -3.67 -24.40 10.37
C HIS A 2 -3.69 -23.14 9.50
N ALA A 3 -4.77 -22.37 9.62
CA ALA A 3 -4.96 -21.12 8.88
C ALA A 3 -5.86 -20.14 9.64
N ALA A 4 -5.81 -18.88 9.28
CA ALA A 4 -6.83 -17.92 9.60
C ALA A 4 -8.02 -18.14 8.65
N VAL A 5 -9.18 -18.50 9.16
CA VAL A 5 -10.34 -18.87 8.33
C VAL A 5 -11.51 -17.94 8.58
N VAL A 6 -12.04 -17.37 7.52
CA VAL A 6 -13.28 -16.60 7.47
C VAL A 6 -14.42 -17.52 7.03
N THR A 7 -15.44 -17.64 7.87
CA THR A 7 -16.64 -18.44 7.61
C THR A 7 -17.90 -17.60 7.38
N SER A 8 -17.81 -16.28 7.64
CA SER A 8 -18.83 -15.29 7.36
C SER A 8 -18.17 -13.94 7.13
N PHE A 9 -18.61 -13.18 6.13
CA PHE A 9 -18.08 -11.83 5.84
C PHE A 9 -18.33 -10.81 6.96
N ASP A 10 -19.23 -11.10 7.87
CA ASP A 10 -19.53 -10.27 9.05
C ASP A 10 -18.63 -10.56 10.27
N SER A 11 -17.66 -11.49 10.14
CA SER A 11 -16.83 -11.92 11.26
C SER A 11 -15.33 -11.88 10.95
N ALA A 12 -14.53 -11.61 11.99
CA ALA A 12 -13.07 -11.74 11.89
C ALA A 12 -12.65 -13.20 11.63
N PRO A 13 -11.52 -13.43 10.97
CA PRO A 13 -10.97 -14.78 10.78
C PRO A 13 -10.63 -15.42 12.12
N ARG A 14 -10.71 -16.75 12.18
CA ARG A 14 -10.34 -17.56 13.34
C ARG A 14 -9.21 -18.51 12.98
N TYR A 15 -8.31 -18.75 13.93
CA TYR A 15 -7.28 -19.76 13.81
C TYR A 15 -7.89 -21.15 13.98
N GLN A 16 -7.81 -21.97 12.93
CA GLN A 16 -8.36 -23.33 12.94
C GLN A 16 -7.71 -24.25 11.91
N GLU A 17 -7.97 -25.54 12.01
CA GLU A 17 -7.59 -26.50 10.98
C GLU A 17 -8.28 -26.19 9.63
N PHE A 18 -7.51 -26.28 8.56
CA PHE A 18 -7.98 -26.11 7.18
C PHE A 18 -7.29 -27.14 6.26
N PRO A 19 -7.96 -27.60 5.21
CA PRO A 19 -7.36 -28.53 4.25
C PRO A 19 -6.04 -27.97 3.68
N THR A 20 -5.00 -28.80 3.64
CA THR A 20 -3.77 -28.43 2.93
C THR A 20 -4.07 -28.31 1.44
N PRO A 21 -3.70 -27.19 0.79
CA PRO A 21 -3.96 -27.01 -0.63
C PRO A 21 -3.11 -27.99 -1.47
N VAL A 22 -3.68 -28.38 -2.62
CA VAL A 22 -3.04 -29.33 -3.54
C VAL A 22 -2.84 -28.63 -4.88
N ARG A 23 -1.65 -28.77 -5.46
CA ARG A 23 -1.34 -28.25 -6.80
C ARG A 23 -2.30 -28.82 -7.84
N ALA A 24 -2.81 -27.96 -8.71
CA ALA A 24 -3.66 -28.33 -9.83
C ALA A 24 -2.90 -28.37 -11.16
N ASP A 25 -1.82 -27.60 -11.31
CA ASP A 25 -1.01 -27.54 -12.53
C ASP A 25 0.50 -27.38 -12.30
N ASP A 26 1.29 -27.37 -13.38
CA ASP A 26 2.76 -27.34 -13.33
C ASP A 26 3.31 -25.95 -12.99
N ASP A 27 2.57 -24.88 -13.23
CA ASP A 27 2.95 -23.51 -12.89
C ASP A 27 2.71 -23.19 -11.40
N GLU A 28 2.03 -24.08 -10.69
CA GLU A 28 1.76 -23.94 -9.26
C GLU A 28 2.85 -24.54 -8.38
N MET A 29 3.05 -23.94 -7.22
CA MET A 29 4.00 -24.39 -6.21
C MET A 29 3.38 -24.29 -4.82
N LEU A 30 3.50 -25.38 -4.03
CA LEU A 30 3.19 -25.35 -2.61
C LEU A 30 4.31 -24.59 -1.88
N ILE A 31 3.94 -23.61 -1.07
CA ILE A 31 4.86 -22.76 -0.30
C ILE A 31 4.58 -22.95 1.20
N ASP A 32 5.63 -23.17 1.98
CA ASP A 32 5.60 -22.99 3.43
C ASP A 32 5.65 -21.49 3.71
N VAL A 33 4.59 -20.94 4.26
CA VAL A 33 4.48 -19.49 4.54
C VAL A 33 5.32 -19.15 5.76
N LEU A 34 6.11 -18.09 5.67
CA LEU A 34 6.95 -17.57 6.75
C LEU A 34 6.41 -16.26 7.32
N ALA A 35 5.72 -15.46 6.49
CA ALA A 35 5.18 -14.17 6.91
C ALA A 35 4.07 -13.70 5.96
N ALA A 36 2.98 -13.17 6.50
CA ALA A 36 1.87 -12.57 5.75
C ALA A 36 1.44 -11.25 6.37
N GLY A 37 1.42 -10.16 5.58
CA GLY A 37 1.08 -8.81 6.05
C GLY A 37 -0.43 -8.63 6.26
N LEU A 38 -0.83 -8.11 7.42
CA LEU A 38 -2.21 -7.70 7.67
C LEU A 38 -2.38 -6.22 7.30
N HIS A 39 -2.93 -5.95 6.15
CA HIS A 39 -3.15 -4.59 5.63
C HIS A 39 -4.61 -4.36 5.20
N PRO A 40 -5.03 -3.10 4.95
CA PRO A 40 -6.44 -2.79 4.64
C PRO A 40 -7.03 -3.63 3.50
N ARG A 41 -6.23 -3.94 2.46
CA ARG A 41 -6.67 -4.77 1.34
C ARG A 41 -7.01 -6.20 1.76
N VAL A 42 -6.27 -6.79 2.70
CA VAL A 42 -6.59 -8.12 3.26
C VAL A 42 -7.87 -8.06 4.09
N ARG A 43 -8.09 -6.98 4.83
CA ARG A 43 -9.34 -6.81 5.57
C ARG A 43 -10.54 -6.71 4.65
N SER A 44 -10.45 -5.91 3.57
CA SER A 44 -11.52 -5.80 2.58
C SER A 44 -11.72 -7.06 1.73
N GLN A 45 -10.71 -7.93 1.60
CA GLN A 45 -10.87 -9.27 1.07
C GLN A 45 -11.69 -10.14 2.03
N ALA A 46 -11.35 -10.11 3.31
CA ALA A 46 -11.97 -10.95 4.33
C ALA A 46 -13.43 -10.60 4.62
N ASP A 47 -13.83 -9.33 4.47
CA ASP A 47 -15.21 -8.86 4.64
C ASP A 47 -15.99 -8.76 3.31
N GLY A 48 -15.38 -9.15 2.17
CA GLY A 48 -16.01 -9.15 0.86
C GLY A 48 -16.22 -7.75 0.25
N SER A 49 -15.75 -6.66 0.88
CA SER A 49 -16.04 -5.29 0.43
C SER A 49 -15.16 -4.81 -0.73
N HIS A 50 -14.07 -5.49 -1.04
CA HIS A 50 -13.23 -5.09 -2.17
C HIS A 50 -13.82 -5.57 -3.51
N TYR A 51 -13.72 -4.72 -4.52
CA TYR A 51 -14.31 -4.98 -5.86
C TYR A 51 -13.77 -6.23 -6.59
N THR A 52 -12.66 -6.81 -6.12
CA THR A 52 -12.10 -8.08 -6.65
C THR A 52 -12.28 -9.26 -5.69
N SER A 53 -12.94 -9.09 -4.53
CA SER A 53 -13.14 -10.18 -3.57
C SER A 53 -14.00 -11.29 -4.16
N THR A 54 -13.71 -12.54 -3.77
CA THR A 54 -14.60 -13.67 -4.04
C THR A 54 -15.82 -13.61 -3.12
N ASP A 55 -16.94 -14.14 -3.60
CA ASP A 55 -18.18 -14.35 -2.80
C ASP A 55 -18.20 -15.74 -2.13
N GLU A 56 -17.13 -16.54 -2.29
CA GLU A 56 -17.07 -17.92 -1.80
C GLU A 56 -16.51 -17.98 -0.38
N LEU A 57 -17.12 -18.84 0.45
CA LEU A 57 -16.70 -19.17 1.82
C LEU A 57 -16.68 -20.68 2.04
N PRO A 58 -15.84 -21.23 2.95
CA PRO A 58 -14.88 -20.50 3.78
C PRO A 58 -13.66 -20.03 2.98
N LEU A 59 -13.05 -18.91 3.40
CA LEU A 59 -11.82 -18.41 2.79
C LEU A 59 -10.71 -18.19 3.82
N VAL A 60 -9.47 -18.32 3.36
CA VAL A 60 -8.26 -17.90 4.06
C VAL A 60 -7.83 -16.55 3.48
N PRO A 61 -7.78 -15.47 4.26
CA PRO A 61 -7.36 -14.16 3.76
C PRO A 61 -5.85 -14.09 3.53
N GLY A 62 -5.42 -13.04 2.82
CA GLY A 62 -4.03 -12.75 2.53
C GLY A 62 -3.73 -12.80 1.04
N ILE A 63 -3.44 -11.63 0.46
CA ILE A 63 -3.21 -11.48 -0.99
C ILE A 63 -1.74 -11.55 -1.38
N ASP A 64 -0.84 -11.56 -0.40
CA ASP A 64 0.59 -11.63 -0.60
C ASP A 64 1.28 -12.17 0.67
N GLY A 65 2.51 -12.61 0.51
CA GLY A 65 3.31 -13.12 1.61
C GLY A 65 4.73 -13.47 1.20
N VAL A 66 5.46 -13.96 2.19
CA VAL A 66 6.81 -14.51 2.02
C VAL A 66 6.79 -15.97 2.46
N GLY A 67 7.44 -16.81 1.70
CA GLY A 67 7.51 -18.25 2.03
C GLY A 67 8.66 -18.94 1.35
N ARG A 68 8.86 -20.21 1.68
CA ARG A 68 9.91 -21.05 1.15
C ARG A 68 9.31 -22.21 0.33
N GLY A 69 9.79 -22.35 -0.90
CA GLY A 69 9.38 -23.43 -1.78
C GLY A 69 10.10 -24.74 -1.49
N PRO A 70 9.65 -25.86 -2.09
CA PRO A 70 10.31 -27.17 -1.98
C PRO A 70 11.71 -27.20 -2.59
N ASP A 71 12.06 -26.22 -3.42
CA ASP A 71 13.41 -25.98 -3.96
C ASP A 71 14.32 -25.23 -2.96
N GLY A 72 13.84 -24.92 -1.76
CA GLY A 72 14.57 -24.21 -0.72
C GLY A 72 14.66 -22.71 -0.91
N LEU A 73 14.15 -22.15 -2.00
CA LEU A 73 14.27 -20.72 -2.28
C LEU A 73 13.22 -19.89 -1.53
N LEU A 74 13.68 -18.77 -0.97
CA LEU A 74 12.83 -17.77 -0.36
C LEU A 74 12.14 -16.93 -1.46
N ARG A 75 10.82 -16.70 -1.33
CA ARG A 75 10.03 -15.94 -2.31
C ARG A 75 9.08 -14.96 -1.64
N TYR A 76 8.95 -13.80 -2.26
CA TYR A 76 7.73 -13.00 -2.11
C TYR A 76 6.75 -13.40 -3.23
N PHE A 77 5.48 -13.51 -2.90
CA PHE A 77 4.44 -13.90 -3.84
C PHE A 77 3.20 -13.05 -3.70
N VAL A 78 2.44 -12.92 -4.78
CA VAL A 78 1.15 -12.22 -4.84
C VAL A 78 0.09 -13.22 -5.30
N LEU A 79 -0.98 -13.35 -4.54
CA LEU A 79 -2.07 -14.27 -4.80
C LEU A 79 -3.23 -13.59 -5.55
N PRO A 80 -3.99 -14.32 -6.36
CA PRO A 80 -5.29 -13.87 -6.85
C PRO A 80 -6.30 -13.85 -5.70
N ASP A 81 -7.41 -13.13 -5.90
CA ASP A 81 -8.52 -13.12 -4.94
C ASP A 81 -9.36 -14.41 -5.07
N THR A 82 -8.88 -15.46 -4.42
CA THR A 82 -9.53 -16.76 -4.31
C THR A 82 -9.83 -17.08 -2.85
N THR A 83 -10.35 -18.28 -2.59
CA THR A 83 -10.60 -18.77 -1.23
C THR A 83 -9.34 -19.16 -0.47
N MET A 84 -8.16 -19.20 -1.13
CA MET A 84 -6.89 -19.60 -0.50
C MET A 84 -5.88 -18.46 -0.52
N GLY A 85 -5.66 -17.84 0.64
CA GLY A 85 -4.72 -16.74 0.84
C GLY A 85 -3.44 -17.14 1.58
N ALA A 86 -2.67 -16.11 1.99
CA ALA A 86 -1.37 -16.26 2.61
C ALA A 86 -1.39 -16.42 4.14
N MET A 87 -2.55 -16.21 4.81
CA MET A 87 -2.63 -16.32 6.27
C MET A 87 -2.86 -17.76 6.72
N ALA A 88 -1.93 -18.64 6.36
CA ALA A 88 -1.93 -20.08 6.64
C ALA A 88 -0.48 -20.57 6.79
N GLU A 89 -0.31 -21.78 7.32
CA GLU A 89 1.01 -22.45 7.35
C GLU A 89 1.54 -22.73 5.94
N GLN A 90 0.63 -23.02 4.98
CA GLN A 90 0.98 -23.33 3.60
C GLN A 90 -0.04 -22.68 2.64
N THR A 91 0.42 -22.34 1.44
CA THR A 91 -0.44 -21.83 0.36
C THR A 91 0.06 -22.32 -1.00
N ILE A 92 -0.77 -22.26 -2.03
CA ILE A 92 -0.37 -22.49 -3.42
C ILE A 92 -0.14 -21.14 -4.09
N ILE A 93 0.98 -21.02 -4.76
CA ILE A 93 1.31 -19.82 -5.56
C ILE A 93 1.44 -20.19 -7.05
N ASP A 94 1.14 -19.23 -7.91
CA ASP A 94 1.60 -19.24 -9.30
C ASP A 94 3.05 -18.72 -9.33
N THR A 95 3.99 -19.52 -9.81
CA THR A 95 5.42 -19.16 -9.86
C THR A 95 5.69 -17.89 -10.65
N ARG A 96 4.86 -17.58 -11.65
CA ARG A 96 4.95 -16.36 -12.47
C ARG A 96 4.52 -15.09 -11.71
N ARG A 97 3.86 -15.24 -10.57
CA ARG A 97 3.44 -14.16 -9.67
C ARG A 97 4.28 -14.09 -8.41
N SER A 98 5.50 -14.59 -8.50
CA SER A 98 6.45 -14.59 -7.39
C SER A 98 7.81 -14.08 -7.82
N VAL A 99 8.60 -13.65 -6.85
CA VAL A 99 10.00 -13.27 -7.05
C VAL A 99 10.87 -13.97 -6.02
N VAL A 100 12.01 -14.51 -6.46
CA VAL A 100 13.02 -15.07 -5.56
C VAL A 100 13.69 -13.92 -4.83
N LEU A 101 13.77 -14.06 -3.52
CA LEU A 101 14.41 -13.08 -2.63
C LEU A 101 15.85 -13.50 -2.33
N PRO A 102 16.74 -12.53 -2.02
CA PRO A 102 18.01 -12.84 -1.38
C PRO A 102 17.79 -13.66 -0.09
N GLU A 103 18.66 -14.63 0.17
CA GLU A 103 18.55 -15.45 1.39
C GLU A 103 18.72 -14.64 2.68
N SER A 104 19.36 -13.47 2.59
CA SER A 104 19.50 -12.52 3.69
C SER A 104 18.27 -11.68 3.99
N SER A 105 17.21 -11.80 3.18
CA SER A 105 15.98 -11.02 3.38
C SER A 105 15.26 -11.45 4.65
N ASP A 106 14.84 -10.46 5.46
CA ASP A 106 13.94 -10.70 6.59
C ASP A 106 12.49 -10.88 6.08
N PRO A 107 11.88 -12.06 6.26
CA PRO A 107 10.52 -12.33 5.81
C PRO A 107 9.48 -11.34 6.39
N VAL A 108 9.66 -10.92 7.64
CA VAL A 108 8.75 -9.99 8.32
C VAL A 108 8.84 -8.61 7.69
N ALA A 109 10.05 -8.10 7.46
CA ALA A 109 10.24 -6.80 6.83
C ALA A 109 9.69 -6.77 5.39
N ILE A 110 9.95 -7.83 4.62
CA ILE A 110 9.42 -7.99 3.24
C ILE A 110 7.89 -8.02 3.26
N ALA A 111 7.26 -8.87 4.08
CA ALA A 111 5.80 -8.97 4.15
C ALA A 111 5.13 -7.68 4.67
N ALA A 112 5.83 -6.93 5.54
CA ALA A 112 5.34 -5.64 6.03
C ALA A 112 5.37 -4.55 4.97
N ALA A 113 6.43 -4.51 4.14
CA ALA A 113 6.76 -3.36 3.30
C ALA A 113 6.38 -3.52 1.83
N MET A 114 6.45 -4.73 1.25
CA MET A 114 6.28 -4.91 -0.20
C MET A 114 4.96 -4.34 -0.73
N ASN A 115 3.84 -4.70 -0.11
CA ASN A 115 2.53 -4.24 -0.57
C ASN A 115 2.36 -2.71 -0.46
N PRO A 116 2.59 -2.06 0.70
CA PRO A 116 2.47 -0.61 0.81
C PRO A 116 3.48 0.16 -0.06
N ALA A 117 4.70 -0.34 -0.19
CA ALA A 117 5.75 0.28 -1.00
C ALA A 117 5.48 0.14 -2.50
N MET A 118 5.05 -1.05 -2.95
CA MET A 118 4.75 -1.33 -4.35
C MET A 118 3.78 -0.31 -4.94
N SER A 119 2.81 0.17 -4.16
CA SER A 119 1.78 1.11 -4.61
C SER A 119 2.38 2.41 -5.18
N SER A 120 3.26 3.07 -4.44
CA SER A 120 3.94 4.30 -4.90
C SER A 120 5.11 4.01 -5.82
N TRP A 121 5.86 2.92 -5.60
CA TRP A 121 6.95 2.50 -6.48
C TRP A 121 6.48 2.32 -7.93
N VAL A 122 5.45 1.51 -8.14
CA VAL A 122 4.88 1.23 -9.46
C VAL A 122 4.22 2.49 -10.04
N ALA A 123 3.50 3.27 -9.21
CA ALA A 123 2.88 4.51 -9.64
C ALA A 123 3.91 5.48 -10.23
N LEU A 124 5.01 5.71 -9.53
CA LEU A 124 6.05 6.66 -9.96
C LEU A 124 6.85 6.15 -11.15
N ARG A 125 7.18 4.86 -11.21
CA ARG A 125 8.02 4.29 -12.29
C ARG A 125 7.26 3.93 -13.55
N ARG A 126 6.06 3.39 -13.42
CA ARG A 126 5.31 2.81 -14.55
C ARG A 126 4.12 3.65 -14.97
N ARG A 127 3.41 4.26 -14.01
CA ARG A 127 2.18 4.96 -14.31
C ARG A 127 2.42 6.40 -14.79
N VAL A 128 3.35 7.14 -14.16
CA VAL A 128 3.60 8.56 -14.49
C VAL A 128 5.02 8.86 -14.97
N LYS A 129 5.95 7.90 -14.90
CA LYS A 129 7.36 8.07 -15.29
C LYS A 129 7.99 9.28 -14.59
N PHE A 130 7.94 9.26 -13.26
CA PHE A 130 8.48 10.29 -12.39
C PHE A 130 9.92 10.67 -12.80
N GLN A 131 10.23 11.96 -12.73
CA GLN A 131 11.56 12.49 -13.02
C GLN A 131 12.23 13.03 -11.77
N ALA A 132 13.53 12.75 -11.61
CA ALA A 132 14.33 13.35 -10.54
C ALA A 132 14.20 14.88 -10.56
N GLY A 133 14.15 15.48 -9.38
CA GLY A 133 13.96 16.93 -9.21
C GLY A 133 12.52 17.41 -9.18
N GLN A 134 11.53 16.55 -9.41
CA GLN A 134 10.11 16.91 -9.23
C GLN A 134 9.75 17.03 -7.74
N ASN A 135 8.76 17.89 -7.43
CA ASN A 135 8.20 18.05 -6.09
C ASN A 135 6.97 17.14 -5.92
N VAL A 136 6.91 16.43 -4.80
CA VAL A 136 5.86 15.45 -4.50
C VAL A 136 5.05 15.86 -3.28
N LEU A 137 3.73 15.78 -3.37
CA LEU A 137 2.81 15.81 -2.23
C LEU A 137 2.28 14.39 -2.00
N VAL A 138 2.35 13.92 -0.75
CA VAL A 138 1.76 12.64 -0.33
C VAL A 138 0.59 12.91 0.59
N LEU A 139 -0.62 12.58 0.16
CA LEU A 139 -1.83 12.61 0.99
C LEU A 139 -1.99 11.30 1.76
N ALA A 140 -2.38 11.35 3.02
CA ALA A 140 -2.32 10.28 4.02
C ALA A 140 -0.89 9.80 4.32
N ALA A 141 0.07 10.71 4.33
CA ALA A 141 1.49 10.42 4.57
C ALA A 141 1.78 9.73 5.91
N THR A 142 0.90 9.85 6.90
CA THR A 142 1.05 9.23 8.23
C THR A 142 0.66 7.75 8.28
N GLY A 143 0.01 7.22 7.25
CA GLY A 143 -0.31 5.79 7.12
C GLY A 143 0.88 4.99 6.55
N ASN A 144 0.83 3.65 6.66
CA ASN A 144 1.93 2.79 6.20
C ASN A 144 2.32 3.01 4.73
N ALA A 145 1.33 3.07 3.81
CA ALA A 145 1.61 3.33 2.39
C ALA A 145 2.15 4.74 2.15
N GLY A 146 1.63 5.74 2.87
CA GLY A 146 2.09 7.12 2.78
C GLY A 146 3.53 7.31 3.28
N ARG A 147 3.91 6.68 4.40
CA ARG A 147 5.28 6.66 4.91
C ARG A 147 6.26 6.04 3.92
N MET A 148 5.86 4.93 3.27
CA MET A 148 6.66 4.33 2.20
C MET A 148 6.75 5.25 0.98
N ALA A 149 5.65 5.92 0.61
CA ALA A 149 5.65 6.86 -0.52
C ALA A 149 6.59 8.05 -0.31
N VAL A 150 6.69 8.59 0.93
CA VAL A 150 7.65 9.64 1.29
C VAL A 150 9.08 9.16 1.04
N GLN A 151 9.43 7.98 1.55
CA GLN A 151 10.77 7.41 1.43
C GLN A 151 11.12 7.06 -0.03
N ILE A 152 10.15 6.50 -0.78
CA ILE A 152 10.33 6.15 -2.19
C ILE A 152 10.50 7.41 -3.06
N ALA A 153 9.72 8.47 -2.82
CA ALA A 153 9.90 9.73 -3.53
C ALA A 153 11.31 10.31 -3.31
N ARG A 154 11.83 10.22 -2.09
CA ARG A 154 13.23 10.62 -1.79
C ARG A 154 14.24 9.72 -2.48
N LEU A 155 14.05 8.41 -2.46
CA LEU A 155 14.92 7.45 -3.16
C LEU A 155 14.98 7.72 -4.67
N PHE A 156 13.89 8.24 -5.25
CA PHE A 156 13.84 8.62 -6.66
C PHE A 156 14.25 10.08 -6.93
N ASP A 157 14.99 10.69 -6.00
CA ASP A 157 15.54 12.04 -6.12
C ASP A 157 14.48 13.13 -6.30
N ALA A 158 13.34 13.03 -5.59
CA ALA A 158 12.42 14.15 -5.48
C ALA A 158 13.13 15.36 -4.85
N ASN A 159 12.96 16.55 -5.45
CA ASN A 159 13.54 17.80 -4.91
C ASN A 159 12.91 18.15 -3.56
N ALA A 160 11.59 18.08 -3.44
CA ALA A 160 10.87 18.24 -2.20
C ALA A 160 9.78 17.17 -2.06
N VAL A 161 9.56 16.69 -0.83
CA VAL A 161 8.46 15.79 -0.50
C VAL A 161 7.66 16.40 0.64
N ILE A 162 6.39 16.72 0.38
CA ILE A 162 5.47 17.26 1.37
C ILE A 162 4.59 16.12 1.86
N GLY A 163 4.63 15.84 3.17
CA GLY A 163 3.78 14.83 3.79
C GLY A 163 2.54 15.46 4.41
N ALA A 164 1.34 15.14 3.91
CA ALA A 164 0.07 15.61 4.47
C ALA A 164 -0.70 14.47 5.12
N GLY A 165 -1.15 14.66 6.36
CA GLY A 165 -1.81 13.60 7.12
C GLY A 165 -2.45 14.07 8.41
N ARG A 166 -2.99 13.12 9.19
CA ARG A 166 -3.57 13.34 10.52
C ARG A 166 -2.60 12.85 11.61
N GLY A 167 -2.80 13.33 12.84
CA GLY A 167 -1.98 12.98 14.00
C GLY A 167 -0.66 13.73 14.00
N ALA A 168 -0.56 14.79 14.83
CA ALA A 168 0.62 15.64 14.92
C ALA A 168 1.90 14.86 15.24
N ASP A 169 1.82 13.88 16.14
CA ASP A 169 2.96 13.03 16.54
C ASP A 169 3.50 12.22 15.35
N ARG A 170 2.60 11.65 14.54
CA ARG A 170 2.97 10.88 13.34
C ARG A 170 3.53 11.77 12.25
N LEU A 171 3.02 12.99 12.10
CA LEU A 171 3.58 13.97 11.17
C LEU A 171 5.01 14.38 11.57
N ALA A 172 5.28 14.49 12.86
CA ALA A 172 6.60 14.85 13.38
C ALA A 172 7.68 13.80 13.05
N GLU A 173 7.29 12.55 12.73
CA GLU A 173 8.23 11.50 12.31
C GLU A 173 8.63 11.61 10.82
N LEU A 174 7.81 12.22 9.97
CA LEU A 174 8.01 12.22 8.52
C LEU A 174 9.30 12.90 8.03
N PRO A 175 9.83 13.95 8.67
CA PRO A 175 11.13 14.52 8.29
C PRO A 175 12.28 13.50 8.38
N ALA A 176 12.28 12.61 9.38
CA ALA A 176 13.26 11.53 9.48
C ALA A 176 13.16 10.52 8.33
N LEU A 177 11.98 10.40 7.72
CA LEU A 177 11.73 9.56 6.55
C LEU A 177 12.01 10.28 5.21
N GLY A 178 12.40 11.55 5.26
CA GLY A 178 12.75 12.34 4.09
C GLY A 178 11.71 13.35 3.62
N ALA A 179 10.65 13.62 4.40
CA ALA A 179 9.76 14.74 4.09
C ALA A 179 10.48 16.07 4.30
N SER A 180 10.36 16.98 3.32
CA SER A 180 10.90 18.34 3.38
C SER A 180 9.99 19.28 4.17
N ASP A 181 8.68 18.98 4.17
CA ASP A 181 7.66 19.75 4.88
C ASP A 181 6.48 18.83 5.24
N THR A 182 5.65 19.25 6.20
CA THR A 182 4.50 18.49 6.66
C THR A 182 3.26 19.36 6.81
N VAL A 183 2.08 18.79 6.51
CA VAL A 183 0.79 19.49 6.63
C VAL A 183 -0.19 18.66 7.46
N LEU A 184 -0.64 19.22 8.58
CA LEU A 184 -1.70 18.62 9.39
C LEU A 184 -3.06 18.83 8.71
N LEU A 185 -3.74 17.71 8.40
CA LEU A 185 -5.07 17.68 7.78
C LEU A 185 -6.20 17.63 8.82
N GLU A 186 -6.01 18.35 9.93
CA GLU A 186 -6.99 18.45 11.03
C GLU A 186 -7.26 19.91 11.38
N GLY A 187 -8.44 20.17 11.93
CA GLY A 187 -8.90 21.49 12.33
C GLY A 187 -9.93 22.09 11.36
N ASP A 188 -10.03 23.41 11.34
CA ASP A 188 -10.95 24.12 10.46
C ASP A 188 -10.61 23.85 8.98
N PRO A 189 -11.60 23.50 8.13
CA PRO A 189 -11.34 23.18 6.71
C PRO A 189 -10.67 24.31 5.91
N ALA A 190 -10.96 25.58 6.22
CA ALA A 190 -10.33 26.70 5.53
C ALA A 190 -8.86 26.84 5.92
N ASP A 191 -8.53 26.61 7.19
CA ASP A 191 -7.14 26.60 7.67
C ASP A 191 -6.35 25.44 7.07
N VAL A 192 -6.96 24.25 6.97
CA VAL A 192 -6.36 23.08 6.31
C VAL A 192 -6.07 23.41 4.84
N ALA A 193 -7.05 23.94 4.11
CA ALA A 193 -6.89 24.34 2.71
C ALA A 193 -5.78 25.39 2.53
N HIS A 194 -5.70 26.38 3.42
CA HIS A 194 -4.67 27.41 3.39
C HIS A 194 -3.27 26.83 3.62
N ARG A 195 -3.09 25.97 4.66
CA ARG A 195 -1.81 25.31 4.95
C ARG A 195 -1.36 24.44 3.76
N LEU A 196 -2.27 23.63 3.24
CA LEU A 196 -1.98 22.72 2.13
C LEU A 196 -1.63 23.51 0.85
N GLY A 197 -2.42 24.53 0.51
CA GLY A 197 -2.15 25.38 -0.65
C GLY A 197 -0.78 26.04 -0.58
N ARG A 198 -0.39 26.57 0.58
CA ARG A 198 0.93 27.17 0.79
C ARG A 198 2.07 26.18 0.63
N ALA A 199 1.96 24.98 1.24
CA ALA A 199 3.00 23.97 1.18
C ALA A 199 3.14 23.39 -0.25
N ALA A 200 2.04 23.24 -0.97
CA ALA A 200 1.98 22.54 -2.26
C ALA A 200 2.00 23.48 -3.50
N THR A 201 2.43 24.73 -3.35
CA THR A 201 2.41 25.77 -4.41
C THR A 201 3.11 25.32 -5.71
N ASP A 202 4.19 24.56 -5.60
CA ASP A 202 5.05 24.13 -6.72
C ASP A 202 5.09 22.62 -6.94
N VAL A 203 4.12 21.88 -6.41
CA VAL A 203 4.08 20.42 -6.52
C VAL A 203 3.86 19.98 -7.97
N ASP A 204 4.58 18.97 -8.42
CA ASP A 204 4.49 18.37 -9.75
C ASP A 204 3.63 17.10 -9.74
N VAL A 205 3.74 16.31 -8.65
CA VAL A 205 3.06 15.02 -8.49
C VAL A 205 2.38 14.96 -7.14
N VAL A 206 1.12 14.53 -7.12
CA VAL A 206 0.39 14.18 -5.89
C VAL A 206 0.16 12.69 -5.85
N ILE A 207 0.56 12.04 -4.75
CA ILE A 207 0.26 10.65 -4.44
C ILE A 207 -0.90 10.65 -3.44
N ASP A 208 -2.04 10.12 -3.85
CA ASP A 208 -3.28 10.21 -3.09
C ASP A 208 -3.77 8.84 -2.63
N TYR A 209 -3.80 8.64 -1.30
CA TYR A 209 -4.36 7.47 -0.65
C TYR A 209 -5.70 7.77 0.05
N LEU A 210 -6.16 9.03 0.00
CA LEU A 210 -7.37 9.46 0.71
C LEU A 210 -8.62 9.26 -0.12
N TRP A 211 -8.62 9.86 -1.32
CA TRP A 211 -9.81 10.09 -2.13
C TRP A 211 -10.94 10.76 -1.34
N GLY A 212 -12.20 10.75 -1.85
CA GLY A 212 -13.35 11.31 -1.13
C GLY A 212 -13.34 12.83 -1.01
N GLU A 213 -14.05 13.33 0.01
CA GLU A 213 -14.17 14.76 0.30
C GLU A 213 -12.80 15.43 0.59
N PRO A 214 -11.89 14.83 1.38
CA PRO A 214 -10.59 15.44 1.64
C PRO A 214 -9.76 15.66 0.37
N THR A 215 -9.82 14.74 -0.59
CA THR A 215 -9.13 14.91 -1.88
C THR A 215 -9.75 16.03 -2.70
N ALA A 216 -11.08 16.15 -2.77
CA ALA A 216 -11.73 17.24 -3.47
C ALA A 216 -11.32 18.61 -2.90
N ALA A 217 -11.30 18.73 -1.57
CA ALA A 217 -10.86 19.95 -0.88
C ALA A 217 -9.37 20.24 -1.11
N ALA A 218 -8.51 19.21 -1.00
CA ALA A 218 -7.07 19.31 -1.25
C ALA A 218 -6.77 19.76 -2.69
N MET A 219 -7.47 19.18 -3.67
CA MET A 219 -7.31 19.53 -5.08
C MET A 219 -7.65 21.00 -5.35
N VAL A 220 -8.75 21.49 -4.79
CA VAL A 220 -9.13 22.91 -4.90
C VAL A 220 -8.06 23.80 -4.27
N ALA A 221 -7.58 23.47 -3.08
CA ALA A 221 -6.56 24.23 -2.36
C ALA A 221 -5.25 24.32 -3.16
N VAL A 222 -4.75 23.19 -3.64
CA VAL A 222 -3.50 23.08 -4.41
C VAL A 222 -3.62 23.85 -5.72
N VAL A 223 -4.68 23.62 -6.52
CA VAL A 223 -4.88 24.26 -7.82
C VAL A 223 -5.03 25.77 -7.67
N THR A 224 -5.72 26.25 -6.63
CA THR A 224 -5.93 27.68 -6.38
C THR A 224 -4.63 28.38 -6.01
N ALA A 225 -3.79 27.75 -5.20
CA ALA A 225 -2.55 28.32 -4.68
C ALA A 225 -1.34 28.18 -5.63
N ARG A 226 -1.47 27.45 -6.74
CA ARG A 226 -0.36 27.25 -7.69
C ARG A 226 0.25 28.57 -8.15
N ALA A 227 1.60 28.65 -8.04
CA ALA A 227 2.36 29.79 -8.53
C ALA A 227 2.31 29.88 -10.06
N ASP A 228 2.52 28.73 -10.75
CA ASP A 228 2.38 28.62 -12.20
C ASP A 228 1.31 27.56 -12.54
N ARG A 229 0.18 28.03 -13.03
CA ARG A 229 -0.95 27.18 -13.42
C ARG A 229 -0.75 26.42 -14.74
N ALA A 230 0.19 26.86 -15.57
CA ALA A 230 0.55 26.19 -16.82
C ALA A 230 1.53 25.01 -16.58
N LYS A 231 2.26 25.02 -15.47
CA LYS A 231 3.14 23.91 -15.08
C LYS A 231 2.32 22.64 -14.84
N PRO A 232 2.67 21.49 -15.46
CA PRO A 232 1.92 20.26 -15.28
C PRO A 232 1.81 19.83 -13.80
N LEU A 233 0.63 19.34 -13.43
CA LEU A 233 0.35 18.73 -12.13
C LEU A 233 -0.30 17.36 -12.37
N THR A 234 0.36 16.30 -11.96
CA THR A 234 -0.17 14.95 -12.06
C THR A 234 -0.68 14.48 -10.69
N TRP A 235 -1.97 14.17 -10.61
CA TRP A 235 -2.62 13.62 -9.43
C TRP A 235 -2.83 12.14 -9.61
N ILE A 236 -2.17 11.32 -8.75
CA ILE A 236 -2.25 9.86 -8.81
C ILE A 236 -3.18 9.38 -7.70
N GLU A 237 -4.36 8.90 -8.06
CA GLU A 237 -5.26 8.20 -7.14
C GLU A 237 -4.77 6.76 -6.97
N ILE A 238 -4.52 6.33 -5.71
CA ILE A 238 -4.04 4.98 -5.37
C ILE A 238 -4.97 4.32 -4.35
N GLY A 239 -5.54 5.09 -3.44
CA GLY A 239 -6.39 4.55 -2.39
C GLY A 239 -7.52 5.48 -1.98
N SER A 240 -8.59 4.90 -1.46
CA SER A 240 -9.84 5.59 -1.17
C SER A 240 -10.29 5.44 0.30
N VAL A 241 -9.34 5.59 1.24
CA VAL A 241 -9.64 5.38 2.67
C VAL A 241 -10.64 6.38 3.24
N ALA A 242 -10.85 7.54 2.60
CA ALA A 242 -11.81 8.56 3.03
C ALA A 242 -13.15 8.50 2.26
N GLY A 243 -13.24 7.63 1.25
CA GLY A 243 -14.50 7.41 0.53
C GLY A 243 -14.30 6.99 -0.92
N PRO A 244 -15.24 6.25 -1.50
CA PRO A 244 -15.12 5.70 -2.86
C PRO A 244 -15.36 6.75 -3.96
N THR A 245 -15.90 7.93 -3.64
CA THR A 245 -16.24 8.98 -4.59
C THR A 245 -15.75 10.34 -4.11
N ALA A 246 -15.26 11.19 -5.03
CA ALA A 246 -14.82 12.56 -4.76
C ALA A 246 -15.61 13.54 -5.63
N ALA A 247 -16.25 14.54 -5.02
CA ALA A 247 -17.01 15.59 -5.71
C ALA A 247 -16.06 16.71 -6.17
N ILE A 248 -15.31 16.47 -7.26
CA ILE A 248 -14.32 17.40 -7.79
C ILE A 248 -15.04 18.51 -8.60
N PRO A 249 -14.90 19.80 -8.24
CA PRO A 249 -15.49 20.88 -9.00
C PRO A 249 -14.87 20.99 -10.40
N SER A 250 -15.72 21.16 -11.42
CA SER A 250 -15.27 21.36 -12.80
C SER A 250 -14.27 22.53 -12.95
N ALA A 251 -14.39 23.56 -12.10
CA ALA A 251 -13.46 24.69 -12.08
C ALA A 251 -12.04 24.26 -11.71
N ALA A 252 -11.85 23.30 -10.77
CA ALA A 252 -10.54 22.80 -10.41
C ALA A 252 -9.83 22.14 -11.59
N LEU A 253 -10.55 21.36 -12.41
CA LEU A 253 -10.02 20.68 -13.59
C LEU A 253 -9.58 21.65 -14.70
N ARG A 254 -10.11 22.88 -14.72
CA ARG A 254 -9.82 23.89 -15.75
C ARG A 254 -8.89 25.01 -15.28
N ALA A 255 -8.66 25.10 -13.96
CA ALA A 255 -7.91 26.22 -13.39
C ALA A 255 -6.39 26.03 -13.46
N ALA A 256 -5.91 24.83 -13.73
CA ALA A 256 -4.49 24.51 -13.87
C ALA A 256 -4.29 23.39 -14.90
N HIS A 257 -3.04 23.16 -15.31
CA HIS A 257 -2.66 22.02 -16.15
C HIS A 257 -2.66 20.72 -15.32
N LEU A 258 -3.85 20.32 -14.88
CA LEU A 258 -4.09 19.17 -14.01
C LEU A 258 -4.41 17.93 -14.83
N GLN A 259 -3.73 16.82 -14.50
CA GLN A 259 -4.04 15.48 -14.97
C GLN A 259 -4.35 14.58 -13.77
N ILE A 260 -5.44 13.83 -13.80
CA ILE A 260 -5.79 12.82 -12.80
C ILE A 260 -5.62 11.44 -13.43
N VAL A 261 -4.89 10.54 -12.75
CA VAL A 261 -4.67 9.17 -13.18
C VAL A 261 -4.88 8.22 -12.01
N GLY A 262 -5.50 7.07 -12.23
CA GLY A 262 -5.56 5.99 -11.25
C GLY A 262 -4.32 5.10 -11.33
N SER A 263 -3.88 4.54 -10.21
CA SER A 263 -2.82 3.53 -10.13
C SER A 263 -3.25 2.39 -9.22
N GLY A 264 -3.47 1.21 -9.81
CA GLY A 264 -3.92 0.01 -9.12
C GLY A 264 -3.93 -1.18 -10.06
N GLN A 265 -4.50 -2.30 -9.60
CA GLN A 265 -4.67 -3.50 -10.43
C GLN A 265 -5.54 -3.15 -11.66
N GLY A 266 -5.01 -3.44 -12.85
CA GLY A 266 -5.64 -3.12 -14.13
C GLY A 266 -5.15 -1.84 -14.79
N SER A 267 -4.59 -0.86 -14.07
CA SER A 267 -4.02 0.36 -14.64
C SER A 267 -2.55 0.19 -15.05
N VAL A 268 -1.87 -0.79 -14.46
CA VAL A 268 -0.55 -1.31 -14.84
C VAL A 268 -0.68 -2.82 -14.95
N SER A 269 -0.09 -3.43 -15.97
CA SER A 269 -0.19 -4.87 -16.18
C SER A 269 0.50 -5.65 -15.06
N ALA A 270 -0.03 -6.84 -14.72
CA ALA A 270 0.58 -7.71 -13.71
C ALA A 270 2.06 -8.02 -14.02
N ARG A 271 2.39 -8.21 -15.30
CA ARG A 271 3.77 -8.42 -15.76
C ARG A 271 4.69 -7.24 -15.44
N GLU A 272 4.22 -6.01 -15.63
CA GLU A 272 5.00 -4.81 -15.33
C GLU A 272 5.16 -4.62 -13.81
N ILE A 273 4.12 -4.92 -13.04
CA ILE A 273 4.20 -4.89 -11.58
C ILE A 273 5.26 -5.89 -11.10
N ILE A 274 5.16 -7.16 -11.50
CA ILE A 274 6.11 -8.22 -11.11
C ILE A 274 7.54 -7.86 -11.51
N ALA A 275 7.75 -7.23 -12.65
CA ALA A 275 9.08 -6.81 -13.11
C ALA A 275 9.74 -5.75 -12.20
N GLU A 276 8.98 -4.99 -11.40
CA GLU A 276 9.50 -4.01 -10.45
C GLU A 276 9.84 -4.61 -9.07
N LEU A 277 9.22 -5.75 -8.71
CA LEU A 277 9.33 -6.30 -7.36
C LEU A 277 10.75 -6.73 -6.96
N PRO A 278 11.62 -7.28 -7.83
CA PRO A 278 12.99 -7.62 -7.45
C PRO A 278 13.78 -6.41 -6.95
N ALA A 279 13.70 -5.28 -7.67
CA ALA A 279 14.41 -4.06 -7.29
C ALA A 279 13.86 -3.47 -5.98
N LEU A 280 12.53 -3.53 -5.78
CA LEU A 280 11.92 -3.10 -4.52
C LEU A 280 12.32 -4.00 -3.35
N ALA A 281 12.31 -5.32 -3.55
CA ALA A 281 12.71 -6.29 -2.51
C ALA A 281 14.18 -6.11 -2.11
N GLU A 282 15.05 -5.82 -3.08
CA GLU A 282 16.46 -5.51 -2.81
C GLU A 282 16.60 -4.27 -1.91
N GLN A 283 15.85 -3.19 -2.18
CA GLN A 283 15.87 -1.99 -1.33
C GLN A 283 15.41 -2.30 0.10
N ILE A 284 14.35 -3.10 0.26
CA ILE A 284 13.87 -3.51 1.59
C ILE A 284 14.93 -4.36 2.30
N THR A 285 15.52 -5.35 1.61
CA THR A 285 16.56 -6.24 2.15
C THR A 285 17.81 -5.47 2.60
N ASN A 286 18.16 -4.41 1.86
CA ASN A 286 19.31 -3.54 2.17
C ASN A 286 19.02 -2.55 3.30
N GLY A 287 17.81 -2.54 3.88
CA GLY A 287 17.44 -1.62 4.94
C GLY A 287 17.31 -0.16 4.51
N THR A 288 17.01 0.08 3.22
CA THR A 288 16.82 1.45 2.68
C THR A 288 15.63 2.15 3.33
N PHE A 289 14.63 1.39 3.76
CA PHE A 289 13.39 1.92 4.32
C PHE A 289 13.26 1.66 5.81
N ASP A 290 12.75 2.64 6.54
CA ASP A 290 12.25 2.49 7.90
C ASP A 290 10.88 1.81 7.86
N ILE A 291 10.80 0.60 8.41
CA ILE A 291 9.63 -0.28 8.38
C ILE A 291 9.15 -0.54 9.81
N ASP A 292 7.99 0.00 10.14
CA ASP A 292 7.35 -0.20 11.43
C ASP A 292 6.50 -1.50 11.43
N ALA A 293 7.18 -2.64 11.55
CA ALA A 293 6.57 -3.97 11.54
C ALA A 293 6.39 -4.55 12.94
N ARG A 294 5.26 -5.21 13.18
CA ARG A 294 4.97 -5.96 14.41
C ARG A 294 4.62 -7.41 14.06
N PRO A 295 5.54 -8.35 14.23
CA PRO A 295 5.25 -9.76 14.05
C PRO A 295 4.32 -10.27 15.17
N MET A 296 3.36 -11.12 14.79
CA MET A 296 2.46 -11.82 15.70
C MET A 296 2.27 -13.26 15.23
N PRO A 297 2.18 -14.26 16.12
CA PRO A 297 1.87 -15.62 15.72
C PRO A 297 0.56 -15.71 14.95
N LEU A 298 0.49 -16.56 13.92
CA LEU A 298 -0.74 -16.82 13.17
C LEU A 298 -1.87 -17.29 14.11
N ALA A 299 -1.52 -18.06 15.15
CA ALA A 299 -2.45 -18.49 16.18
C ALA A 299 -3.16 -17.35 16.93
N ASP A 300 -2.57 -16.15 16.93
CA ASP A 300 -3.11 -14.95 17.55
C ASP A 300 -3.90 -14.07 16.55
N VAL A 301 -4.35 -14.60 15.41
CA VAL A 301 -4.99 -13.82 14.34
C VAL A 301 -6.19 -13.00 14.83
N GLU A 302 -7.01 -13.51 15.74
CA GLU A 302 -8.16 -12.79 16.27
C GLU A 302 -7.74 -11.51 17.02
N ARG A 303 -6.68 -11.60 17.81
CA ARG A 303 -6.07 -10.45 18.48
C ARG A 303 -5.42 -9.50 17.48
N ALA A 304 -4.66 -10.03 16.53
CA ALA A 304 -4.02 -9.25 15.47
C ALA A 304 -5.06 -8.46 14.65
N TRP A 305 -6.21 -9.09 14.37
CA TRP A 305 -7.31 -8.45 13.64
C TRP A 305 -7.88 -7.27 14.41
N THR A 306 -8.09 -7.41 15.72
CA THR A 306 -8.56 -6.35 16.60
C THR A 306 -7.52 -5.23 16.72
N ASP A 307 -6.27 -5.58 17.03
CA ASP A 307 -5.17 -4.63 17.23
C ASP A 307 -4.91 -3.79 15.97
N SER A 308 -5.05 -4.39 14.78
CA SER A 308 -4.76 -3.70 13.50
C SER A 308 -5.67 -2.50 13.22
N ALA A 309 -6.81 -2.38 13.88
CA ALA A 309 -7.70 -1.22 13.76
C ALA A 309 -7.21 0.00 14.55
N GLY A 310 -6.40 -0.22 15.61
CA GLY A 310 -5.92 0.82 16.52
C GLY A 310 -4.43 1.10 16.46
N THR A 311 -3.67 0.35 15.65
CA THR A 311 -2.22 0.53 15.51
C THR A 311 -1.83 1.10 14.16
N ASN A 312 -0.74 1.85 14.16
CA ASN A 312 -0.09 2.31 12.92
C ASN A 312 1.02 1.36 12.46
N GLN A 313 1.42 0.40 13.30
CA GLN A 313 2.39 -0.62 12.94
C GLN A 313 1.78 -1.59 11.92
N ARG A 314 2.60 -2.08 11.01
CA ARG A 314 2.19 -3.16 10.12
C ARG A 314 2.25 -4.49 10.87
N ILE A 315 1.09 -5.03 11.23
CA ILE A 315 1.03 -6.38 11.78
C ILE A 315 1.38 -7.38 10.68
N VAL A 316 2.24 -8.33 11.02
CA VAL A 316 2.66 -9.44 10.16
C VAL A 316 2.39 -10.73 10.90
N LEU A 317 1.57 -11.60 10.32
CA LEU A 317 1.30 -12.92 10.88
C LEU A 317 2.40 -13.89 10.47
N VAL A 318 2.90 -14.64 11.45
CA VAL A 318 3.96 -15.64 11.31
C VAL A 318 3.38 -16.98 11.73
N PRO A 319 3.32 -17.99 10.86
CA PRO A 319 2.86 -19.34 11.16
C PRO A 319 3.68 -20.07 12.21
#